data_12c045f56bd7b2722db56c7addbff2c0
#
_entry.id   12c045f56bd7b2722db56c7addbff2c0
#
_cell.length_a   1.000
_cell.length_b   1.000
_cell.length_c   1.000
_cell.angle_alpha   90.00
_cell.angle_beta   90.00
_cell.angle_gamma   90.00
#
_symmetry.space_group_name_H-M   'P 1'
#
loop_
_entity.id
_entity.type
_entity.pdbx_description
1 polymer ?
#
loop_
_entity_poly.entity_id
_entity_poly.type
_entity_poly.pdbx_seq_one_letter_code
_entity_poly.pdbx_strand_id
1 'polypeptide(L)'
;MKQKIVICVVTIGTLAILILQGFWLMNMYTQYRKDVSEQMLSKYQLAIELELGMRSSAKAKEQMYEFTPKKVIPTKKLHEYTGDTIKLTDAIQQNVGNNFAEIFSQIYQTVLITKGKFININDLDSIYEQELKKQKLQTQHVFILYNNEGRCISFSGDTLQFAGNTHILSAIQPIGAKSLQSLKLLVNLPPNLILDRMASALIISFLLAILIIACLLYQLIIIRRRDNLLYKRAAAINGVIHDLKSPLNATHAILLYFAQVEENKDKLELLKSGKARIERLGNIIESLLLVAKSQKQEIVINKKEISLWVLFVMVELQQIK
;
A
#
# COMPACT_ATOMS: atom_id res chain seq x y z
N MET A 1 33.40 5.31 5.88
CA MET A 1 32.66 5.36 4.61
C MET A 1 31.54 4.31 4.51
N LYS A 2 31.79 3.03 4.80
CA LYS A 2 30.80 1.92 4.73
C LYS A 2 29.56 2.15 5.63
N GLN A 3 29.72 2.69 6.84
CA GLN A 3 28.62 2.95 7.77
C GLN A 3 27.61 3.97 7.23
N LYS A 4 28.10 5.06 6.61
CA LYS A 4 27.22 6.08 5.99
C LYS A 4 26.41 5.50 4.83
N ILE A 5 27.02 4.59 4.06
CA ILE A 5 26.35 3.90 2.95
C ILE A 5 25.24 2.98 3.48
N VAL A 6 25.51 2.20 4.54
CA VAL A 6 24.51 1.30 5.14
C VAL A 6 23.34 2.10 5.72
N ILE A 7 23.60 3.20 6.43
CA ILE A 7 22.53 4.07 6.94
C ILE A 7 21.72 4.64 5.78
N CYS A 8 22.36 5.10 4.72
CA CYS A 8 21.70 5.65 3.54
C CYS A 8 20.80 4.60 2.86
N VAL A 9 21.29 3.38 2.68
CA VAL A 9 20.51 2.27 2.09
C VAL A 9 19.29 1.92 2.97
N VAL A 10 19.48 1.84 4.29
CA VAL A 10 18.40 1.55 5.23
C VAL A 10 17.35 2.67 5.22
N THR A 11 17.75 3.95 5.19
CA THR A 11 16.81 5.07 5.13
C THR A 11 16.06 5.14 3.81
N ILE A 12 16.70 4.86 2.68
CA ILE A 12 16.05 4.78 1.37
C ILE A 12 15.06 3.61 1.35
N GLY A 13 15.44 2.45 1.87
CA GLY A 13 14.58 1.29 1.97
C GLY A 13 13.33 1.53 2.83
N THR A 14 13.48 2.17 3.99
CA THR A 14 12.34 2.57 4.84
C THR A 14 11.41 3.54 4.12
N LEU A 15 11.96 4.54 3.47
CA LEU A 15 11.17 5.53 2.72
C LEU A 15 10.36 4.85 1.60
N ALA A 16 11.00 3.95 0.85
CA ALA A 16 10.35 3.20 -0.22
C ALA A 16 9.17 2.35 0.31
N ILE A 17 9.35 1.67 1.45
CA ILE A 17 8.28 0.86 2.08
C ILE A 17 7.12 1.76 2.54
N LEU A 18 7.40 2.91 3.16
CA LEU A 18 6.36 3.85 3.58
C LEU A 18 5.57 4.42 2.40
N ILE A 19 6.25 4.75 1.30
CA ILE A 19 5.59 5.18 0.07
C ILE A 19 4.69 4.07 -0.49
N LEU A 20 5.18 2.83 -0.52
CA LEU A 20 4.42 1.68 -0.99
C LEU A 20 3.17 1.44 -0.13
N GLN A 21 3.29 1.55 1.21
CA GLN A 21 2.15 1.46 2.13
C GLN A 21 1.13 2.58 1.89
N GLY A 22 1.59 3.81 1.70
CA GLY A 22 0.71 4.94 1.38
C GLY A 22 -0.07 4.72 0.08
N PHE A 23 0.61 4.24 -0.97
CA PHE A 23 -0.02 3.89 -2.23
C PHE A 23 -1.04 2.76 -2.08
N TRP A 24 -0.69 1.71 -1.32
CA TRP A 24 -1.59 0.59 -1.04
C TRP A 24 -2.85 1.04 -0.29
N LEU A 25 -2.71 1.89 0.75
CA LEU A 25 -3.84 2.44 1.50
C LEU A 25 -4.75 3.30 0.61
N MET A 26 -4.17 4.11 -0.28
CA MET A 26 -4.94 4.93 -1.22
C MET A 26 -5.73 4.07 -2.22
N ASN A 27 -5.12 2.99 -2.71
CA ASN A 27 -5.80 2.04 -3.59
C ASN A 27 -6.94 1.33 -2.85
N MET A 28 -6.72 0.90 -1.61
CA MET A 28 -7.77 0.33 -0.76
C MET A 28 -8.91 1.32 -0.52
N TYR A 29 -8.61 2.57 -0.21
CA TYR A 29 -9.65 3.60 -0.03
C TYR A 29 -10.53 3.74 -1.28
N THR A 30 -9.94 3.81 -2.47
CA THR A 30 -10.69 3.90 -3.72
C THR A 30 -11.56 2.66 -3.96
N GLN A 31 -11.05 1.48 -3.61
CA GLN A 31 -11.77 0.22 -3.74
C GLN A 31 -12.96 0.14 -2.77
N TYR A 32 -12.76 0.45 -1.49
CA TYR A 32 -13.86 0.49 -0.51
C TYR A 32 -14.91 1.55 -0.86
N ARG A 33 -14.48 2.71 -1.38
CA ARG A 33 -15.41 3.74 -1.87
C ARG A 33 -16.28 3.20 -3.01
N LYS A 34 -15.68 2.47 -3.95
CA LYS A 34 -16.40 1.85 -5.06
C LYS A 34 -17.39 0.80 -4.54
N ASP A 35 -16.96 -0.10 -3.65
CA ASP A 35 -17.80 -1.14 -3.06
C ASP A 35 -19.00 -0.55 -2.31
N VAL A 36 -18.79 0.49 -1.52
CA VAL A 36 -19.87 1.18 -0.80
C VAL A 36 -20.83 1.83 -1.79
N SER A 37 -20.34 2.47 -2.85
CA SER A 37 -21.22 3.08 -3.86
C SER A 37 -22.04 2.05 -4.62
N GLU A 38 -21.47 0.90 -4.99
CA GLU A 38 -22.16 -0.21 -5.64
C GLU A 38 -23.23 -0.82 -4.72
N GLN A 39 -22.93 -1.01 -3.44
CA GLN A 39 -23.90 -1.46 -2.44
C GLN A 39 -25.07 -0.49 -2.31
N MET A 40 -24.81 0.82 -2.26
CA MET A 40 -25.89 1.83 -2.20
C MET A 40 -26.76 1.83 -3.45
N LEU A 41 -26.15 1.69 -4.64
CA LEU A 41 -26.89 1.59 -5.90
C LEU A 41 -27.72 0.31 -5.99
N SER A 42 -27.19 -0.82 -5.52
CA SER A 42 -27.94 -2.08 -5.44
C SER A 42 -29.15 -1.95 -4.51
N LYS A 43 -28.99 -1.27 -3.36
CA LYS A 43 -30.12 -0.99 -2.44
C LYS A 43 -31.12 0.01 -3.01
N TYR A 44 -30.67 0.93 -3.83
CA TYR A 44 -31.53 1.84 -4.57
C TYR A 44 -32.45 1.08 -5.55
N GLN A 45 -31.90 0.14 -6.32
CA GLN A 45 -32.68 -0.71 -7.22
C GLN A 45 -33.67 -1.58 -6.43
N LEU A 46 -33.21 -2.19 -5.34
CA LEU A 46 -34.09 -2.99 -4.47
C LEU A 46 -35.24 -2.15 -3.88
N ALA A 47 -34.96 -0.92 -3.46
CA ALA A 47 -36.00 -0.03 -2.92
C ALA A 47 -37.07 0.32 -3.95
N ILE A 48 -36.69 0.53 -5.21
CA ILE A 48 -37.61 0.75 -6.31
C ILE A 48 -38.51 -0.48 -6.54
N GLU A 49 -37.94 -1.68 -6.50
CA GLU A 49 -38.69 -2.93 -6.67
C GLU A 49 -39.65 -3.18 -5.50
N LEU A 50 -39.22 -2.92 -4.28
CA LEU A 50 -40.08 -3.06 -3.07
C LEU A 50 -41.22 -2.04 -3.07
N GLU A 51 -40.95 -0.76 -3.43
CA GLU A 51 -42.00 0.24 -3.57
C GLU A 51 -43.00 -0.15 -4.66
N LEU A 52 -42.53 -0.65 -5.80
CA LEU A 52 -43.37 -1.18 -6.85
C LEU A 52 -44.27 -2.32 -6.35
N GLY A 53 -43.69 -3.24 -5.57
CA GLY A 53 -44.45 -4.33 -4.90
C GLY A 53 -45.54 -3.81 -3.98
N MET A 54 -45.22 -2.81 -3.12
CA MET A 54 -46.20 -2.21 -2.21
C MET A 54 -47.32 -1.48 -2.97
N ARG A 55 -46.95 -0.66 -3.96
CA ARG A 55 -47.90 0.07 -4.81
C ARG A 55 -48.81 -0.85 -5.59
N SER A 56 -48.32 -2.04 -5.96
CA SER A 56 -49.13 -3.08 -6.62
C SER A 56 -50.05 -3.83 -5.62
N SER A 57 -49.57 -4.13 -4.42
CA SER A 57 -50.31 -4.91 -3.40
C SER A 57 -51.36 -4.09 -2.66
N ALA A 58 -51.15 -2.79 -2.44
CA ALA A 58 -52.07 -1.89 -1.74
C ALA A 58 -53.47 -1.82 -2.42
N LYS A 59 -53.57 -2.19 -3.69
CA LYS A 59 -54.85 -2.30 -4.44
C LYS A 59 -55.29 -3.74 -4.75
N ALA A 60 -54.48 -4.74 -4.46
CA ALA A 60 -54.87 -6.13 -4.62
C ALA A 60 -56.07 -6.49 -3.69
N LYS A 61 -56.35 -5.68 -2.65
CA LYS A 61 -57.56 -5.84 -1.81
C LYS A 61 -58.82 -5.28 -2.48
N GLU A 62 -58.74 -4.37 -3.47
CA GLU A 62 -59.93 -3.82 -4.12
C GLU A 62 -60.19 -4.30 -5.54
N GLN A 63 -59.15 -4.64 -6.29
CA GLN A 63 -59.30 -5.25 -7.63
C GLN A 63 -58.00 -6.00 -7.99
N MET A 64 -58.10 -7.30 -8.04
CA MET A 64 -57.02 -8.20 -8.47
C MET A 64 -56.79 -7.98 -9.98
N TYR A 65 -55.88 -7.07 -10.31
CA TYR A 65 -55.38 -6.95 -11.68
C TYR A 65 -54.30 -8.00 -11.87
N GLU A 66 -54.72 -9.19 -12.24
CA GLU A 66 -53.81 -10.21 -12.73
C GLU A 66 -53.26 -9.75 -14.09
N PHE A 67 -52.03 -9.25 -14.10
CA PHE A 67 -51.30 -9.00 -15.34
C PHE A 67 -50.80 -10.35 -15.86
N THR A 68 -51.68 -11.05 -16.53
CA THR A 68 -51.30 -12.21 -17.34
C THR A 68 -51.10 -11.73 -18.77
N PRO A 69 -49.86 -11.75 -19.29
CA PRO A 69 -49.64 -11.46 -20.72
C PRO A 69 -50.34 -12.54 -21.54
N LYS A 70 -51.54 -12.24 -21.97
CA LYS A 70 -52.40 -13.22 -22.65
C LYS A 70 -51.88 -13.61 -24.00
N LYS A 71 -51.14 -12.72 -24.73
CA LYS A 71 -50.70 -13.02 -26.09
C LYS A 71 -49.66 -12.01 -26.56
N VAL A 72 -48.57 -12.47 -27.17
CA VAL A 72 -47.69 -11.63 -27.99
C VAL A 72 -48.34 -11.48 -29.37
N ILE A 73 -48.68 -10.23 -29.72
CA ILE A 73 -49.35 -9.92 -31.01
C ILE A 73 -48.27 -9.40 -31.97
N PRO A 74 -48.11 -10.00 -33.16
CA PRO A 74 -47.23 -9.47 -34.19
C PRO A 74 -47.70 -8.06 -34.61
N THR A 75 -46.76 -7.15 -34.80
CA THR A 75 -46.99 -5.73 -35.12
C THR A 75 -47.94 -5.54 -36.32
N LYS A 76 -48.00 -6.47 -37.30
CA LYS A 76 -48.92 -6.49 -38.44
C LYS A 76 -50.41 -6.68 -38.09
N LYS A 77 -50.73 -7.24 -36.92
CA LYS A 77 -52.10 -7.48 -36.46
C LYS A 77 -52.54 -6.54 -35.33
N LEU A 78 -51.79 -5.49 -35.07
CA LEU A 78 -52.06 -4.55 -33.98
C LEU A 78 -53.35 -3.76 -34.17
N HIS A 79 -53.74 -3.51 -35.45
CA HIS A 79 -54.96 -2.78 -35.82
C HIS A 79 -56.27 -3.55 -35.55
N GLU A 80 -56.20 -4.87 -35.36
CA GLU A 80 -57.36 -5.73 -35.09
C GLU A 80 -57.62 -5.91 -33.61
N TYR A 81 -56.76 -5.38 -32.73
CA TYR A 81 -56.82 -5.61 -31.29
C TYR A 81 -57.34 -4.37 -30.56
N THR A 82 -58.42 -4.52 -29.83
CA THR A 82 -59.12 -3.47 -29.06
C THR A 82 -58.70 -3.34 -27.61
N GLY A 83 -57.70 -4.09 -27.17
CA GLY A 83 -57.20 -4.07 -25.77
C GLY A 83 -55.98 -3.17 -25.62
N ASP A 84 -55.61 -2.84 -24.36
CA ASP A 84 -54.42 -2.11 -24.02
C ASP A 84 -53.16 -2.87 -24.46
N THR A 85 -52.32 -2.23 -25.27
CA THR A 85 -51.09 -2.83 -25.78
C THR A 85 -49.88 -1.98 -25.40
N ILE A 86 -48.78 -2.64 -25.00
CA ILE A 86 -47.49 -2.03 -24.76
C ILE A 86 -46.51 -2.58 -25.80
N LYS A 87 -45.81 -1.69 -26.51
CA LYS A 87 -44.77 -2.11 -27.45
C LYS A 87 -43.55 -2.60 -26.69
N LEU A 88 -43.23 -3.87 -26.84
CA LEU A 88 -42.05 -4.48 -26.24
C LEU A 88 -40.74 -3.80 -26.67
N THR A 89 -40.73 -3.28 -27.93
CA THR A 89 -39.60 -2.53 -28.48
C THR A 89 -39.26 -1.27 -27.67
N ASP A 90 -40.26 -0.62 -27.07
CA ASP A 90 -40.07 0.63 -26.35
C ASP A 90 -39.38 0.36 -24.98
N ALA A 91 -39.54 -0.85 -24.42
CA ALA A 91 -38.86 -1.28 -23.17
C ALA A 91 -37.43 -1.79 -23.45
N ILE A 92 -37.21 -2.40 -24.63
CA ILE A 92 -35.88 -2.96 -25.00
C ILE A 92 -34.92 -1.84 -25.45
N GLN A 93 -35.42 -0.76 -26.09
CA GLN A 93 -34.57 0.34 -26.58
C GLN A 93 -33.93 1.20 -25.49
N GLN A 94 -34.37 1.07 -24.23
CA GLN A 94 -33.88 1.89 -23.13
C GLN A 94 -32.64 1.32 -22.40
N ASN A 95 -31.87 0.41 -23.01
CA ASN A 95 -30.71 -0.23 -22.35
C ASN A 95 -31.03 -0.86 -20.99
N VAL A 96 -32.27 -1.26 -20.77
CA VAL A 96 -32.64 -2.11 -19.65
C VAL A 96 -31.92 -3.43 -19.89
N GLY A 97 -31.01 -3.82 -19.02
CA GLY A 97 -30.13 -4.97 -19.18
C GLY A 97 -30.92 -6.21 -19.65
N ASN A 98 -30.24 -7.20 -20.19
CA ASN A 98 -30.79 -8.44 -20.77
C ASN A 98 -31.64 -9.29 -19.79
N ASN A 99 -32.05 -8.71 -18.66
CA ASN A 99 -32.80 -9.39 -17.61
C ASN A 99 -34.31 -9.19 -17.86
N PHE A 100 -34.98 -10.28 -18.18
CA PHE A 100 -36.42 -10.32 -18.45
C PHE A 100 -37.25 -9.73 -17.30
N ALA A 101 -36.82 -9.92 -16.04
CA ALA A 101 -37.48 -9.36 -14.87
C ALA A 101 -37.47 -7.82 -14.86
N GLU A 102 -36.40 -7.21 -15.31
CA GLU A 102 -36.27 -5.74 -15.39
C GLU A 102 -37.18 -5.15 -16.48
N ILE A 103 -37.26 -5.81 -17.61
CA ILE A 103 -38.20 -5.44 -18.69
C ILE A 103 -39.63 -5.49 -18.19
N PHE A 104 -39.99 -6.56 -17.46
CA PHE A 104 -41.33 -6.70 -16.88
C PHE A 104 -41.64 -5.62 -15.84
N SER A 105 -40.67 -5.29 -14.98
CA SER A 105 -40.79 -4.22 -14.00
C SER A 105 -41.06 -2.87 -14.69
N GLN A 106 -40.33 -2.54 -15.75
CA GLN A 106 -40.53 -1.30 -16.49
C GLN A 106 -41.89 -1.22 -17.20
N ILE A 107 -42.33 -2.32 -17.81
CA ILE A 107 -43.67 -2.41 -18.41
C ILE A 107 -44.75 -2.21 -17.36
N TYR A 108 -44.64 -2.88 -16.21
CA TYR A 108 -45.59 -2.80 -15.12
C TYR A 108 -45.65 -1.39 -14.52
N GLN A 109 -44.51 -0.75 -14.34
CA GLN A 109 -44.46 0.65 -13.91
C GLN A 109 -45.15 1.58 -14.89
N THR A 110 -44.99 1.36 -16.22
CA THR A 110 -45.68 2.13 -17.25
C THR A 110 -47.21 2.02 -17.08
N VAL A 111 -47.74 0.83 -16.87
CA VAL A 111 -49.17 0.62 -16.66
C VAL A 111 -49.66 1.34 -15.40
N LEU A 112 -48.88 1.32 -14.33
CA LEU A 112 -49.25 2.02 -13.10
C LEU A 112 -49.26 3.53 -13.27
N ILE A 113 -48.25 4.10 -13.94
CA ILE A 113 -48.14 5.54 -14.23
C ILE A 113 -49.30 6.01 -15.11
N THR A 114 -49.62 5.28 -16.17
CA THR A 114 -50.75 5.61 -17.06
C THR A 114 -52.10 5.56 -16.36
N LYS A 115 -52.23 4.76 -15.31
CA LYS A 115 -53.40 4.72 -14.42
C LYS A 115 -53.36 5.77 -13.30
N GLY A 116 -52.46 6.74 -13.35
CA GLY A 116 -52.32 7.80 -12.35
C GLY A 116 -51.72 7.37 -11.02
N LYS A 117 -51.08 6.18 -10.96
CA LYS A 117 -50.43 5.66 -9.76
C LYS A 117 -48.94 5.94 -9.86
N PHE A 118 -48.56 7.13 -9.43
CA PHE A 118 -47.16 7.57 -9.42
C PHE A 118 -46.37 6.95 -8.27
N ILE A 119 -45.07 6.99 -8.34
CA ILE A 119 -44.14 6.57 -7.27
C ILE A 119 -44.39 7.46 -6.05
N ASN A 120 -44.56 6.79 -4.89
CA ASN A 120 -44.58 7.49 -3.60
C ASN A 120 -43.15 7.65 -3.09
N ILE A 121 -42.63 8.88 -3.20
CA ILE A 121 -41.26 9.18 -2.79
C ILE A 121 -41.03 8.95 -1.28
N ASN A 122 -42.05 9.22 -0.43
CA ASN A 122 -41.90 9.04 1.02
C ASN A 122 -41.79 7.55 1.38
N ASP A 123 -42.56 6.68 0.73
CA ASP A 123 -42.47 5.23 0.93
C ASP A 123 -41.13 4.71 0.44
N LEU A 124 -40.69 5.17 -0.74
CA LEU A 124 -39.38 4.83 -1.31
C LEU A 124 -38.22 5.24 -0.39
N ASP A 125 -38.29 6.46 0.16
CA ASP A 125 -37.30 7.01 1.08
C ASP A 125 -37.20 6.16 2.35
N SER A 126 -38.34 5.83 2.94
CA SER A 126 -38.41 4.99 4.12
C SER A 126 -37.85 3.56 3.88
N ILE A 127 -38.16 2.97 2.73
CA ILE A 127 -37.64 1.65 2.34
C ILE A 127 -36.14 1.70 2.18
N TYR A 128 -35.64 2.70 1.46
CA TYR A 128 -34.22 2.85 1.20
C TYR A 128 -33.44 3.09 2.49
N GLU A 129 -33.93 3.95 3.37
CA GLU A 129 -33.35 4.18 4.68
C GLU A 129 -33.27 2.90 5.52
N GLN A 130 -34.35 2.10 5.53
CA GLN A 130 -34.35 0.80 6.22
C GLN A 130 -33.32 -0.16 5.65
N GLU A 131 -33.21 -0.23 4.32
CA GLU A 131 -32.22 -1.10 3.66
C GLU A 131 -30.77 -0.66 3.92
N LEU A 132 -30.49 0.65 3.93
CA LEU A 132 -29.18 1.19 4.31
C LEU A 132 -28.87 0.90 5.79
N LYS A 133 -29.85 1.05 6.67
CA LYS A 133 -29.70 0.78 8.11
C LYS A 133 -29.35 -0.68 8.40
N LYS A 134 -29.94 -1.63 7.70
CA LYS A 134 -29.61 -3.07 7.82
C LYS A 134 -28.12 -3.34 7.53
N GLN A 135 -27.50 -2.55 6.67
CA GLN A 135 -26.09 -2.70 6.29
C GLN A 135 -25.15 -1.71 7.00
N LYS A 136 -25.64 -0.94 7.97
CA LYS A 136 -24.87 0.12 8.66
C LYS A 136 -24.28 1.16 7.69
N LEU A 137 -25.03 1.48 6.64
CA LEU A 137 -24.67 2.46 5.60
C LEU A 137 -25.47 3.76 5.75
N GLN A 138 -25.84 4.14 6.98
CA GLN A 138 -26.62 5.35 7.20
C GLN A 138 -25.88 6.59 6.72
N THR A 139 -26.50 7.28 5.77
CA THR A 139 -26.01 8.53 5.21
C THR A 139 -27.16 9.39 4.71
N GLN A 140 -26.89 10.68 4.54
CA GLN A 140 -27.86 11.59 3.97
C GLN A 140 -28.09 11.27 2.49
N HIS A 141 -29.35 11.21 2.11
CA HIS A 141 -29.76 10.98 0.74
C HIS A 141 -31.01 11.77 0.38
N VAL A 142 -31.22 11.98 -0.90
CA VAL A 142 -32.36 12.71 -1.46
C VAL A 142 -32.80 12.01 -2.73
N PHE A 143 -34.11 11.82 -2.85
CA PHE A 143 -34.74 11.40 -4.09
C PHE A 143 -35.37 12.59 -4.80
N ILE A 144 -35.22 12.64 -6.11
CA ILE A 144 -35.85 13.65 -6.97
C ILE A 144 -36.52 12.93 -8.14
N LEU A 145 -37.82 13.12 -8.26
CA LEU A 145 -38.61 12.56 -9.35
C LEU A 145 -38.82 13.61 -10.42
N TYR A 146 -38.47 13.29 -11.63
CA TYR A 146 -38.67 14.14 -12.82
C TYR A 146 -39.72 13.56 -13.73
N ASN A 147 -40.45 14.41 -14.44
CA ASN A 147 -41.33 14.00 -15.52
C ASN A 147 -40.55 13.80 -16.83
N ASN A 148 -41.25 13.41 -17.89
CA ASN A 148 -40.69 13.25 -19.24
C ASN A 148 -40.03 14.53 -19.81
N GLU A 149 -40.47 15.71 -19.34
CA GLU A 149 -39.93 17.01 -19.76
C GLU A 149 -38.72 17.47 -18.92
N GLY A 150 -38.25 16.65 -17.96
CA GLY A 150 -37.17 17.00 -17.05
C GLY A 150 -37.56 17.97 -15.94
N ARG A 151 -38.86 18.21 -15.72
CA ARG A 151 -39.34 19.04 -14.60
C ARG A 151 -39.45 18.19 -13.34
N CYS A 152 -39.03 18.75 -12.20
CA CYS A 152 -39.19 18.10 -10.91
C CYS A 152 -40.66 18.00 -10.52
N ILE A 153 -41.13 16.78 -10.24
CA ILE A 153 -42.50 16.50 -9.77
C ILE A 153 -42.55 16.50 -8.24
N SER A 154 -41.58 15.81 -7.63
CA SER A 154 -41.53 15.63 -6.18
C SER A 154 -40.10 15.30 -5.75
N PHE A 155 -39.77 15.57 -4.49
CA PHE A 155 -38.48 15.24 -3.91
C PHE A 155 -38.64 14.88 -2.43
N SER A 156 -37.69 14.08 -1.88
CA SER A 156 -37.56 13.80 -0.45
C SER A 156 -36.30 14.49 0.09
N GLY A 157 -36.39 14.98 1.33
CA GLY A 157 -35.26 15.58 2.03
C GLY A 157 -34.88 17.00 1.56
N ASP A 158 -33.73 17.46 2.02
CA ASP A 158 -33.23 18.84 1.75
C ASP A 158 -32.13 18.82 0.68
N THR A 159 -32.48 19.26 -0.50
CA THR A 159 -31.57 19.32 -1.65
C THR A 159 -30.44 20.35 -1.47
N LEU A 160 -30.64 21.37 -0.62
CA LEU A 160 -29.64 22.43 -0.39
C LEU A 160 -28.37 21.88 0.30
N GLN A 161 -28.50 20.84 1.11
CA GLN A 161 -27.37 20.21 1.80
C GLN A 161 -26.39 19.52 0.82
N PHE A 162 -26.83 19.26 -0.40
CA PHE A 162 -25.99 18.67 -1.45
C PHE A 162 -25.32 19.72 -2.34
N ALA A 163 -25.67 21.00 -2.24
CA ALA A 163 -25.04 22.05 -3.01
C ALA A 163 -23.61 22.30 -2.51
N GLY A 164 -22.62 22.08 -3.39
CA GLY A 164 -21.20 22.31 -3.06
C GLY A 164 -20.46 21.15 -2.40
N ASN A 165 -21.10 20.00 -2.16
CA ASN A 165 -20.44 18.83 -1.60
C ASN A 165 -19.75 18.02 -2.71
N THR A 166 -18.47 17.69 -2.51
CA THR A 166 -17.64 16.94 -3.49
C THR A 166 -17.78 15.41 -3.39
N HIS A 167 -18.46 14.93 -2.35
CA HIS A 167 -18.59 13.49 -2.07
C HIS A 167 -19.99 12.95 -2.37
N ILE A 168 -20.62 13.43 -3.46
CA ILE A 168 -21.95 13.01 -3.85
C ILE A 168 -21.88 11.86 -4.84
N LEU A 169 -22.62 10.78 -4.55
CA LEU A 169 -23.00 9.76 -5.51
C LEU A 169 -24.33 10.16 -6.14
N SER A 170 -24.37 10.28 -7.47
CA SER A 170 -25.58 10.58 -8.21
C SER A 170 -25.92 9.41 -9.13
N ALA A 171 -27.14 8.93 -9.05
CA ALA A 171 -27.67 7.89 -9.94
C ALA A 171 -29.03 8.33 -10.47
N ILE A 172 -29.26 8.08 -11.74
CA ILE A 172 -30.54 8.35 -12.40
C ILE A 172 -31.04 7.05 -12.99
N GLN A 173 -32.27 6.68 -12.66
CA GLN A 173 -32.93 5.50 -13.17
C GLN A 173 -34.23 5.90 -13.90
N PRO A 174 -34.40 5.51 -15.15
CA PRO A 174 -35.66 5.70 -15.87
C PRO A 174 -36.74 4.80 -15.27
N ILE A 175 -37.92 5.33 -15.12
CA ILE A 175 -39.09 4.65 -14.56
C ILE A 175 -40.16 4.57 -15.65
N GLY A 176 -40.55 3.34 -15.95
CA GLY A 176 -41.48 3.04 -17.01
C GLY A 176 -40.84 3.02 -18.41
N ALA A 177 -41.49 2.34 -19.36
CA ALA A 177 -41.08 2.33 -20.73
C ALA A 177 -41.18 3.76 -21.29
N LYS A 178 -40.22 4.16 -22.16
CA LYS A 178 -40.09 5.52 -22.72
C LYS A 178 -39.69 6.60 -21.71
N SER A 179 -39.11 6.22 -20.55
CA SER A 179 -38.70 7.18 -19.50
C SER A 179 -39.82 8.18 -19.16
N LEU A 180 -41.03 7.68 -18.94
CA LEU A 180 -42.17 8.51 -18.56
C LEU A 180 -41.88 9.35 -17.31
N GLN A 181 -41.05 8.82 -16.43
CA GLN A 181 -40.48 9.49 -15.29
C GLN A 181 -39.01 9.10 -15.14
N SER A 182 -38.23 9.91 -14.46
CA SER A 182 -36.84 9.61 -14.11
C SER A 182 -36.63 9.89 -12.61
N LEU A 183 -36.14 8.89 -11.92
CA LEU A 183 -35.84 9.01 -10.51
C LEU A 183 -34.35 9.23 -10.33
N LYS A 184 -33.97 10.34 -9.70
CA LYS A 184 -32.60 10.67 -9.35
C LYS A 184 -32.36 10.48 -7.89
N LEU A 185 -31.33 9.74 -7.55
CA LEU A 185 -30.82 9.57 -6.19
C LEU A 185 -29.57 10.42 -6.03
N LEU A 186 -29.49 11.19 -4.96
CA LEU A 186 -28.28 11.86 -4.50
C LEU A 186 -27.95 11.33 -3.10
N VAL A 187 -26.74 10.81 -2.92
CA VAL A 187 -26.27 10.24 -1.65
C VAL A 187 -24.95 10.90 -1.28
N ASN A 188 -24.83 11.31 -0.04
CA ASN A 188 -23.57 11.80 0.52
C ASN A 188 -22.71 10.60 0.93
N LEU A 189 -21.47 10.53 0.45
CA LEU A 189 -20.47 9.52 0.77
C LEU A 189 -19.35 10.13 1.62
N PRO A 190 -19.58 10.42 2.90
CA PRO A 190 -18.56 11.05 3.72
C PRO A 190 -17.36 10.12 3.92
N PRO A 191 -16.11 10.66 3.93
CA PRO A 191 -14.90 9.86 4.06
C PRO A 191 -14.84 8.99 5.32
N ASN A 192 -15.44 9.45 6.44
CA ASN A 192 -15.50 8.72 7.70
C ASN A 192 -16.21 7.36 7.55
N LEU A 193 -17.29 7.29 6.79
CA LEU A 193 -18.02 6.04 6.54
C LEU A 193 -17.14 5.01 5.83
N ILE A 194 -16.28 5.46 4.92
CA ILE A 194 -15.33 4.61 4.22
C ILE A 194 -14.20 4.19 5.16
N LEU A 195 -13.68 5.13 5.96
CA LEU A 195 -12.61 4.88 6.93
C LEU A 195 -13.05 3.89 8.01
N ASP A 196 -14.29 3.96 8.50
CA ASP A 196 -14.84 3.01 9.46
C ASP A 196 -14.85 1.58 8.89
N ARG A 197 -15.17 1.43 7.62
CA ARG A 197 -15.11 0.14 6.92
C ARG A 197 -13.68 -0.37 6.72
N MET A 198 -12.73 0.54 6.58
CA MET A 198 -11.29 0.23 6.43
C MET A 198 -10.58 0.06 7.78
N ALA A 199 -11.22 0.25 8.93
CA ALA A 199 -10.58 0.31 10.23
C ALA A 199 -9.66 -0.88 10.51
N SER A 200 -10.08 -2.10 10.20
CA SER A 200 -9.26 -3.31 10.36
C SER A 200 -8.00 -3.29 9.48
N ALA A 201 -8.12 -2.86 8.24
CA ALA A 201 -6.99 -2.76 7.31
C ALA A 201 -6.01 -1.66 7.73
N LEU A 202 -6.53 -0.53 8.23
CA LEU A 202 -5.71 0.56 8.78
C LEU A 202 -4.91 0.11 10.01
N ILE A 203 -5.55 -0.62 10.95
CA ILE A 203 -4.89 -1.16 12.14
C ILE A 203 -3.77 -2.14 11.75
N ILE A 204 -4.05 -3.07 10.85
CA ILE A 204 -3.06 -4.05 10.38
C ILE A 204 -1.89 -3.35 9.69
N SER A 205 -2.16 -2.38 8.80
CA SER A 205 -1.12 -1.60 8.13
C SER A 205 -0.25 -0.81 9.10
N PHE A 206 -0.85 -0.21 10.13
CA PHE A 206 -0.14 0.53 11.17
C PHE A 206 0.77 -0.38 12.01
N LEU A 207 0.27 -1.55 12.43
CA LEU A 207 1.07 -2.54 13.15
C LEU A 207 2.25 -3.03 12.30
N LEU A 208 2.02 -3.29 11.01
CA LEU A 208 3.08 -3.69 10.09
C LEU A 208 4.15 -2.61 9.95
N ALA A 209 3.76 -1.33 9.84
CA ALA A 209 4.68 -0.21 9.78
C ALA A 209 5.54 -0.11 11.04
N ILE A 210 4.95 -0.24 12.23
CA ILE A 210 5.67 -0.26 13.50
C ILE A 210 6.68 -1.42 13.54
N LEU A 211 6.27 -2.62 13.13
CA LEU A 211 7.14 -3.80 13.11
C LEU A 211 8.37 -3.58 12.20
N ILE A 212 8.17 -3.03 11.01
CA ILE A 212 9.24 -2.72 10.06
C ILE A 212 10.21 -1.70 10.67
N ILE A 213 9.70 -0.60 11.23
CA ILE A 213 10.52 0.43 11.88
C ILE A 213 11.32 -0.16 13.04
N ALA A 214 10.68 -0.96 13.90
CA ALA A 214 11.34 -1.61 15.03
C ALA A 214 12.47 -2.56 14.57
N CYS A 215 12.24 -3.35 13.52
CA CYS A 215 13.25 -4.24 12.95
C CYS A 215 14.46 -3.47 12.42
N LEU A 216 14.24 -2.34 11.73
CA LEU A 216 15.31 -1.50 11.20
C LEU A 216 16.11 -0.80 12.30
N LEU A 217 15.43 -0.29 13.32
CA LEU A 217 16.10 0.29 14.49
C LEU A 217 16.96 -0.77 15.22
N TYR A 218 16.45 -1.98 15.37
CA TYR A 218 17.20 -3.09 15.94
C TYR A 218 18.45 -3.43 15.14
N GLN A 219 18.35 -3.49 13.81
CA GLN A 219 19.52 -3.70 12.93
C GLN A 219 20.56 -2.58 13.07
N LEU A 220 20.14 -1.32 13.15
CA LEU A 220 21.06 -0.19 13.38
C LEU A 220 21.78 -0.29 14.72
N ILE A 221 21.10 -0.72 15.77
CA ILE A 221 21.69 -0.94 17.09
C ILE A 221 22.76 -2.05 17.03
N ILE A 222 22.48 -3.15 16.35
CA ILE A 222 23.44 -4.26 16.19
C ILE A 222 24.67 -3.80 15.43
N ILE A 223 24.51 -3.07 14.31
CA ILE A 223 25.62 -2.54 13.52
C ILE A 223 26.51 -1.64 14.39
N ARG A 224 25.90 -0.70 15.13
CA ARG A 224 26.65 0.18 16.05
C ARG A 224 27.39 -0.58 17.15
N ARG A 225 26.76 -1.61 17.74
CA ARG A 225 27.42 -2.46 18.76
C ARG A 225 28.62 -3.21 18.19
N ARG A 226 28.51 -3.78 17.00
CA ARG A 226 29.62 -4.47 16.32
C ARG A 226 30.79 -3.52 16.05
N ASP A 227 30.52 -2.33 15.56
CA ASP A 227 31.56 -1.34 15.28
C ASP A 227 32.29 -0.91 16.57
N ASN A 228 31.54 -0.66 17.65
CA ASN A 228 32.13 -0.35 18.94
C ASN A 228 33.01 -1.48 19.49
N LEU A 229 32.60 -2.74 19.29
CA LEU A 229 33.41 -3.90 19.69
C LEU A 229 34.69 -4.01 18.86
N LEU A 230 34.61 -3.81 17.56
CA LEU A 230 35.77 -3.79 16.67
C LEU A 230 36.73 -2.67 17.06
N TYR A 231 36.22 -1.48 17.37
CA TYR A 231 37.03 -0.36 17.86
C TYR A 231 37.75 -0.68 19.16
N LYS A 232 37.04 -1.23 20.16
CA LYS A 232 37.64 -1.62 21.45
C LYS A 232 38.71 -2.69 21.28
N ARG A 233 38.49 -3.69 20.41
CA ARG A 233 39.49 -4.73 20.10
C ARG A 233 40.74 -4.13 19.46
N ALA A 234 40.58 -3.26 18.47
CA ALA A 234 41.73 -2.61 17.83
C ALA A 234 42.50 -1.71 18.81
N ALA A 235 41.80 -0.99 19.69
CA ALA A 235 42.45 -0.16 20.70
C ALA A 235 43.23 -1.02 21.71
N ALA A 236 42.68 -2.14 22.15
CA ALA A 236 43.36 -3.07 23.06
C ALA A 236 44.64 -3.67 22.42
N ILE A 237 44.54 -4.12 21.16
CA ILE A 237 45.70 -4.64 20.42
C ILE A 237 46.77 -3.57 20.26
N ASN A 238 46.41 -2.33 19.93
CA ASN A 238 47.38 -1.23 19.81
C ASN A 238 48.06 -0.93 21.17
N GLY A 239 47.33 -1.01 22.30
CA GLY A 239 47.91 -0.86 23.63
C GLY A 239 48.95 -1.94 23.92
N VAL A 240 48.60 -3.21 23.73
CA VAL A 240 49.49 -4.35 23.95
C VAL A 240 50.74 -4.24 23.07
N ILE A 241 50.61 -3.86 21.78
CA ILE A 241 51.75 -3.69 20.89
C ILE A 241 52.67 -2.56 21.35
N HIS A 242 52.09 -1.44 21.79
CA HIS A 242 52.91 -0.33 22.36
C HIS A 242 53.70 -0.79 23.56
N ASP A 243 53.09 -1.51 24.47
CA ASP A 243 53.73 -1.97 25.73
C ASP A 243 54.78 -3.06 25.48
N LEU A 244 54.64 -3.85 24.41
CA LEU A 244 55.64 -4.82 23.98
C LEU A 244 56.82 -4.20 23.26
N LYS A 245 56.62 -3.09 22.52
CA LYS A 245 57.70 -2.43 21.74
C LYS A 245 58.81 -1.88 22.65
N SER A 246 58.46 -1.35 23.81
CA SER A 246 59.43 -0.79 24.76
C SER A 246 60.44 -1.82 25.28
N PRO A 247 60.01 -2.95 25.89
CA PRO A 247 60.95 -3.96 26.37
C PRO A 247 61.74 -4.66 25.25
N LEU A 248 61.12 -4.81 24.06
CA LEU A 248 61.76 -5.38 22.89
C LEU A 248 62.95 -4.52 22.42
N ASN A 249 62.74 -3.21 22.33
CA ASN A 249 63.79 -2.25 21.97
C ASN A 249 64.89 -2.23 23.02
N ALA A 250 64.56 -2.26 24.30
CA ALA A 250 65.55 -2.30 25.36
C ALA A 250 66.40 -3.60 25.30
N THR A 251 65.77 -4.75 25.08
CA THR A 251 66.48 -6.03 24.92
C THR A 251 67.34 -6.05 23.68
N HIS A 252 66.87 -5.49 22.58
CA HIS A 252 67.64 -5.34 21.32
C HIS A 252 68.90 -4.47 21.56
N ALA A 253 68.77 -3.33 22.24
CA ALA A 253 69.89 -2.45 22.57
C ALA A 253 70.94 -3.12 23.47
N ILE A 254 70.48 -3.91 24.48
CA ILE A 254 71.37 -4.68 25.33
C ILE A 254 72.17 -5.75 24.57
N LEU A 255 71.47 -6.48 23.68
CA LEU A 255 72.14 -7.49 22.84
C LEU A 255 73.13 -6.87 21.86
N LEU A 256 72.85 -5.69 21.31
CA LEU A 256 73.77 -4.94 20.47
C LEU A 256 75.03 -4.53 21.24
N TYR A 257 74.88 -4.02 22.47
CA TYR A 257 75.99 -3.64 23.32
C TYR A 257 76.88 -4.84 23.62
N PHE A 258 76.32 -5.97 24.07
CA PHE A 258 77.13 -7.15 24.33
C PHE A 258 77.78 -7.76 23.11
N ALA A 259 77.15 -7.71 21.93
CA ALA A 259 77.74 -8.20 20.70
C ALA A 259 78.94 -7.32 20.18
N GLN A 260 79.04 -6.08 20.66
CA GLN A 260 80.18 -5.18 20.36
C GLN A 260 81.36 -5.40 21.26
N VAL A 261 81.13 -5.90 22.49
CA VAL A 261 82.23 -6.01 23.53
C VAL A 261 82.72 -7.45 23.68
N GLU A 262 81.97 -8.46 23.15
CA GLU A 262 82.32 -9.88 23.30
C GLU A 262 83.38 -10.33 22.30
N GLU A 263 84.50 -10.85 22.81
CA GLU A 263 85.62 -11.33 21.99
C GLU A 263 85.57 -12.84 21.69
N ASN A 264 84.81 -13.58 22.47
CA ASN A 264 84.61 -15.02 22.27
C ASN A 264 83.68 -15.31 21.07
N LYS A 265 84.18 -16.05 20.07
CA LYS A 265 83.49 -16.31 18.80
C LYS A 265 82.17 -17.05 19.02
N ASP A 266 82.09 -18.03 19.90
CA ASP A 266 80.92 -18.85 20.13
C ASP A 266 79.83 -18.05 20.82
N LYS A 267 80.17 -17.20 21.78
CA LYS A 267 79.24 -16.29 22.43
C LYS A 267 78.75 -15.18 21.50
N LEU A 268 79.62 -14.68 20.65
CA LEU A 268 79.27 -13.68 19.64
C LEU A 268 78.22 -14.23 18.64
N GLU A 269 78.34 -15.50 18.25
CA GLU A 269 77.40 -16.15 17.36
C GLU A 269 76.04 -16.33 18.05
N LEU A 270 76.02 -16.68 19.33
CA LEU A 270 74.82 -16.78 20.15
C LEU A 270 74.11 -15.42 20.29
N LEU A 271 74.87 -14.34 20.53
CA LEU A 271 74.32 -12.97 20.62
C LEU A 271 73.74 -12.51 19.28
N LYS A 272 74.42 -12.79 18.15
CA LYS A 272 73.92 -12.49 16.79
C LYS A 272 72.62 -13.27 16.50
N SER A 273 72.53 -14.55 16.90
CA SER A 273 71.33 -15.34 16.75
C SER A 273 70.18 -14.78 17.61
N GLY A 274 70.44 -14.36 18.88
CA GLY A 274 69.48 -13.69 19.74
C GLY A 274 68.96 -12.38 19.17
N LYS A 275 69.87 -11.54 18.61
CA LYS A 275 69.50 -10.30 17.90
C LYS A 275 68.56 -10.57 16.72
N ALA A 276 68.88 -11.53 15.87
CA ALA A 276 68.03 -11.91 14.73
C ALA A 276 66.61 -12.37 15.14
N ARG A 277 66.54 -13.10 16.27
CA ARG A 277 65.22 -13.51 16.79
C ARG A 277 64.39 -12.34 17.30
N ILE A 278 64.99 -11.37 17.94
CA ILE A 278 64.31 -10.16 18.43
C ILE A 278 63.87 -9.27 17.24
N GLU A 279 64.68 -9.09 16.22
CA GLU A 279 64.33 -8.38 15.03
C GLU A 279 63.11 -9.07 14.32
N ARG A 280 63.14 -10.40 14.29
CA ARG A 280 61.99 -11.17 13.74
C ARG A 280 60.73 -10.98 14.55
N LEU A 281 60.79 -10.94 15.90
CA LEU A 281 59.65 -10.62 16.77
C LEU A 281 59.16 -9.21 16.54
N GLY A 282 60.02 -8.20 16.33
CA GLY A 282 59.66 -6.85 15.97
C GLY A 282 58.86 -6.79 14.71
N ASN A 283 59.31 -7.50 13.66
CA ASN A 283 58.60 -7.58 12.37
C ASN A 283 57.22 -8.24 12.49
N ILE A 284 57.07 -9.29 13.33
CA ILE A 284 55.77 -9.93 13.60
C ILE A 284 54.81 -8.94 14.29
N ILE A 285 55.32 -8.19 15.29
CA ILE A 285 54.52 -7.18 15.98
C ILE A 285 54.07 -6.07 15.04
N GLU A 286 54.93 -5.60 14.16
CA GLU A 286 54.57 -4.58 13.14
C GLU A 286 53.59 -5.11 12.13
N SER A 287 53.65 -6.39 11.74
CA SER A 287 52.70 -7.03 10.85
C SER A 287 51.31 -7.14 11.54
N LEU A 288 51.27 -7.51 12.84
CA LEU A 288 50.03 -7.54 13.61
C LEU A 288 49.40 -6.14 13.73
N LEU A 289 50.20 -5.11 13.91
CA LEU A 289 49.77 -3.72 13.95
C LEU A 289 49.15 -3.30 12.60
N LEU A 290 49.78 -3.69 11.49
CA LEU A 290 49.26 -3.45 10.14
C LEU A 290 47.89 -4.10 9.94
N VAL A 291 47.72 -5.38 10.37
CA VAL A 291 46.44 -6.09 10.30
C VAL A 291 45.37 -5.40 11.16
N ALA A 292 45.73 -4.99 12.40
CA ALA A 292 44.79 -4.28 13.27
C ALA A 292 44.36 -2.92 12.71
N LYS A 293 45.29 -2.19 12.05
CA LYS A 293 44.99 -0.92 11.34
C LYS A 293 44.17 -1.14 10.08
N SER A 294 44.40 -2.22 9.33
CA SER A 294 43.62 -2.55 8.13
C SER A 294 42.16 -2.82 8.44
N GLN A 295 41.88 -3.48 9.57
CA GLN A 295 40.53 -3.69 10.04
C GLN A 295 39.77 -2.39 10.35
N LYS A 296 40.49 -1.32 10.71
CA LYS A 296 39.98 0.03 10.97
C LYS A 296 39.79 0.87 9.72
N GLN A 297 40.22 0.40 8.53
CA GLN A 297 40.24 1.17 7.27
C GLN A 297 41.13 2.43 7.35
N GLU A 298 42.09 2.47 8.23
CA GLU A 298 43.03 3.59 8.39
C GLU A 298 44.23 3.49 7.45
N ILE A 299 44.31 2.45 6.61
CA ILE A 299 45.39 2.29 5.67
C ILE A 299 45.11 3.15 4.42
N VAL A 300 45.82 4.26 4.29
CA VAL A 300 45.85 5.03 3.05
C VAL A 300 46.75 4.28 2.05
N ILE A 301 46.12 3.59 1.11
CA ILE A 301 46.86 2.91 0.02
C ILE A 301 47.32 3.99 -0.97
N ASN A 302 48.59 4.30 -0.94
CA ASN A 302 49.21 5.18 -1.94
C ASN A 302 49.54 4.32 -3.17
N LYS A 303 48.67 4.30 -4.15
CA LYS A 303 48.88 3.57 -5.40
C LYS A 303 49.92 4.30 -6.20
N LYS A 304 51.16 3.70 -6.34
CA LYS A 304 52.18 4.12 -7.28
C LYS A 304 52.24 3.10 -8.42
N GLU A 305 52.31 3.59 -9.63
CA GLU A 305 52.63 2.72 -10.76
C GLU A 305 54.06 2.26 -10.62
N ILE A 306 54.28 0.97 -10.45
CA ILE A 306 55.60 0.35 -10.40
C ILE A 306 55.68 -0.55 -11.63
N SER A 307 56.75 -0.38 -12.42
CA SER A 307 57.03 -1.27 -13.52
C SER A 307 57.23 -2.69 -13.00
N LEU A 308 56.56 -3.67 -13.59
CA LEU A 308 56.66 -5.08 -13.24
C LEU A 308 58.12 -5.59 -13.26
N TRP A 309 58.95 -5.01 -14.11
CA TRP A 309 60.34 -5.34 -14.23
C TRP A 309 61.17 -4.94 -12.98
N VAL A 310 60.89 -3.80 -12.39
CA VAL A 310 61.51 -3.33 -11.13
C VAL A 310 61.14 -4.25 -9.96
N LEU A 311 59.91 -4.76 -9.95
CA LEU A 311 59.42 -5.69 -8.91
C LEU A 311 60.12 -7.07 -9.04
N PHE A 312 60.35 -7.54 -10.27
CA PHE A 312 61.06 -8.79 -10.55
C PHE A 312 62.52 -8.74 -10.12
N VAL A 313 63.20 -7.65 -10.43
CA VAL A 313 64.58 -7.43 -10.03
C VAL A 313 64.75 -7.30 -8.50
N MET A 314 63.81 -6.66 -7.80
CA MET A 314 63.81 -6.58 -6.32
C MET A 314 63.63 -7.95 -5.67
N VAL A 315 62.77 -8.81 -6.22
CA VAL A 315 62.53 -10.16 -5.68
C VAL A 315 63.75 -11.06 -5.90
N GLU A 316 64.41 -11.00 -7.06
CA GLU A 316 65.66 -11.76 -7.35
C GLU A 316 66.82 -11.32 -6.42
N LEU A 317 66.96 -10.02 -6.19
CA LEU A 317 67.97 -9.51 -5.27
C LEU A 317 67.76 -9.87 -3.80
N GLN A 318 66.52 -10.19 -3.39
CA GLN A 318 66.22 -10.71 -2.05
C GLN A 318 66.50 -12.22 -1.88
N GLN A 319 66.55 -13.00 -2.99
CA GLN A 319 66.89 -14.43 -2.94
C GLN A 319 68.39 -14.71 -2.91
N ILE A 320 69.22 -13.73 -3.24
CA ILE A 320 70.69 -13.87 -3.30
C ILE A 320 71.39 -13.41 -1.97
N LYS A 321 70.60 -12.97 -0.97
CA LYS A 321 71.05 -12.62 0.38
C LYS A 321 70.58 -13.68 1.39
#